data_b7e822909a3007d2e969fa2028d7a532
#
_entry.id   b7e822909a3007d2e969fa2028d7a532
#
_cell.length_a   1.000
_cell.length_b   1.000
_cell.length_c   1.000
_cell.angle_alpha   90.00
_cell.angle_beta   90.00
_cell.angle_gamma   90.00
#
_symmetry.space_group_name_H-M   'P 1'
#
loop_
_entity.id
_entity.type
_entity.pdbx_description
1 polymer ?
#
loop_
_entity_poly.entity_id
_entity_poly.type
_entity_poly.pdbx_seq_one_letter_code
_entity_poly.pdbx_strand_id
1 'polypeptide(L)'
;MSTAPFRTQSANPLRHNDKRKIVEHYDFVSPYYRSLWGEHLHHGYWIRGDESKEVAQLQLTEYLAELANVQTGSTVLDIGCGFGASSLYLAQKYKACATGITISPVQVEMARKAAVAAQLDARFLLMDAEALDFLLQFDLLWSVESISHYHDRRSFFANATRFLKPGGVFALTDWFKRAGLSTMQTRKFIEPIERGMYVDLEIMDDYESYLVASGLQIVHRQDLTRQCAKTWDLGLDMIRDRSFWTLATKKGKDFVTYLRAFRAMRASYTSGNFVYGLFIARKPF
;
A
#
# COMPACT_ATOMS: atom_id res chain seq x y z
N MET A 1 12.98 -22.67 13.08
CA MET A 1 12.46 -21.33 13.39
C MET A 1 10.96 -21.46 13.50
N SER A 2 10.42 -21.23 14.71
CA SER A 2 9.01 -21.46 15.03
C SER A 2 8.14 -20.36 14.40
N THR A 3 7.21 -20.75 13.53
CA THR A 3 6.14 -19.88 13.04
C THR A 3 5.12 -19.70 14.15
N ALA A 4 5.27 -18.64 14.96
CA ALA A 4 4.24 -18.28 15.92
C ALA A 4 2.95 -17.93 15.15
N PRO A 5 1.79 -18.51 15.50
CA PRO A 5 0.52 -18.18 14.85
C PRO A 5 0.15 -16.72 15.16
N PHE A 6 -0.38 -16.00 14.16
CA PHE A 6 -0.89 -14.64 14.30
C PHE A 6 -1.84 -14.56 15.50
N ARG A 7 -1.58 -13.62 16.43
CA ARG A 7 -2.49 -13.37 17.58
C ARG A 7 -3.84 -12.93 17.04
N THR A 8 -4.86 -13.76 17.26
CA THR A 8 -6.25 -13.40 16.99
C THR A 8 -6.73 -12.43 18.08
N GLN A 9 -6.74 -11.13 17.76
CA GLN A 9 -7.54 -10.20 18.54
C GLN A 9 -9.02 -10.40 18.19
N SER A 10 -9.92 -10.20 19.18
CA SER A 10 -11.36 -10.38 19.04
C SER A 10 -11.90 -9.60 17.85
N ALA A 11 -12.39 -10.31 16.84
CA ALA A 11 -12.91 -9.73 15.61
C ALA A 11 -14.10 -8.81 15.90
N ASN A 12 -13.98 -7.53 15.61
CA ASN A 12 -15.13 -6.66 15.41
C ASN A 12 -15.84 -7.17 14.13
N PRO A 13 -17.09 -7.66 14.22
CA PRO A 13 -17.79 -8.30 13.09
C PRO A 13 -18.05 -7.36 11.90
N LEU A 14 -17.76 -6.07 12.03
CA LEU A 14 -17.92 -5.06 10.98
C LEU A 14 -16.61 -4.76 10.23
N ARG A 15 -15.45 -5.27 10.67
CA ARG A 15 -14.18 -5.02 9.98
C ARG A 15 -13.96 -6.01 8.83
N HIS A 16 -13.55 -5.48 7.68
CA HIS A 16 -13.33 -6.25 6.46
C HIS A 16 -11.88 -6.75 6.31
N ASN A 17 -10.96 -6.27 7.13
CA ASN A 17 -9.51 -6.49 7.05
C ASN A 17 -8.99 -7.71 7.85
N ASP A 18 -9.65 -8.87 7.75
CA ASP A 18 -9.13 -10.13 8.33
C ASP A 18 -7.79 -10.49 7.69
N LYS A 19 -6.71 -10.51 8.48
CA LYS A 19 -5.33 -10.78 8.02
C LYS A 19 -5.18 -12.08 7.25
N ARG A 20 -5.90 -13.14 7.65
CA ARG A 20 -5.85 -14.42 6.92
C ARG A 20 -6.41 -14.27 5.51
N LYS A 21 -7.53 -13.56 5.38
CA LYS A 21 -8.13 -13.28 4.07
C LYS A 21 -7.24 -12.37 3.23
N ILE A 22 -6.55 -11.42 3.84
CA ILE A 22 -5.58 -10.56 3.16
C ILE A 22 -4.43 -11.40 2.62
N VAL A 23 -3.84 -12.30 3.44
CA VAL A 23 -2.78 -13.21 2.99
C VAL A 23 -3.29 -14.10 1.85
N GLU A 24 -4.41 -14.80 2.03
CA GLU A 24 -5.02 -15.65 1.00
C GLU A 24 -5.30 -14.88 -0.29
N HIS A 25 -5.78 -13.63 -0.17
CA HIS A 25 -6.03 -12.77 -1.32
C HIS A 25 -4.73 -12.47 -2.08
N TYR A 26 -3.71 -11.96 -1.40
CA TYR A 26 -2.46 -11.58 -2.05
C TYR A 26 -1.66 -12.77 -2.55
N ASP A 27 -1.62 -13.88 -1.82
CA ASP A 27 -0.99 -15.12 -2.30
C ASP A 27 -1.63 -15.62 -3.58
N PHE A 28 -2.95 -15.48 -3.67
CA PHE A 28 -3.69 -15.91 -4.85
C PHE A 28 -3.54 -14.94 -6.03
N VAL A 29 -3.66 -13.61 -5.81
CA VAL A 29 -3.68 -12.65 -6.92
C VAL A 29 -2.30 -12.22 -7.40
N SER A 30 -1.27 -12.28 -6.55
CA SER A 30 0.05 -11.72 -6.85
C SER A 30 0.69 -12.24 -8.14
N PRO A 31 0.68 -13.56 -8.45
CA PRO A 31 1.22 -14.06 -9.71
C PRO A 31 0.49 -13.50 -10.95
N TYR A 32 -0.83 -13.29 -10.84
CA TYR A 32 -1.65 -12.76 -11.92
C TYR A 32 -1.49 -11.25 -12.05
N TYR A 33 -1.43 -10.55 -10.92
CA TYR A 33 -1.20 -9.10 -10.94
C TYR A 33 0.12 -8.75 -11.60
N ARG A 34 1.18 -9.48 -11.32
CA ARG A 34 2.47 -9.22 -11.96
C ARG A 34 2.40 -9.32 -13.48
N SER A 35 1.64 -10.28 -14.02
CA SER A 35 1.50 -10.45 -15.46
C SER A 35 0.53 -9.47 -16.10
N LEU A 36 -0.55 -9.07 -15.40
CA LEU A 36 -1.62 -8.23 -15.93
C LEU A 36 -1.44 -6.74 -15.60
N TRP A 37 -0.89 -6.46 -14.41
CA TRP A 37 -0.79 -5.11 -13.88
C TRP A 37 0.63 -4.54 -13.92
N GLY A 38 1.65 -5.39 -13.86
CA GLY A 38 3.06 -5.01 -13.92
C GLY A 38 3.81 -5.17 -12.59
N GLU A 39 4.99 -4.57 -12.51
CA GLU A 39 5.90 -4.72 -11.36
C GLU A 39 5.41 -3.96 -10.10
N HIS A 40 4.68 -2.86 -10.27
CA HIS A 40 4.10 -2.08 -9.18
C HIS A 40 2.62 -2.42 -9.00
N LEU A 41 2.21 -2.70 -7.74
CA LEU A 41 0.80 -2.98 -7.43
C LEU A 41 -0.04 -1.71 -7.24
N HIS A 42 0.61 -0.61 -6.92
CA HIS A 42 -0.03 0.64 -6.56
C HIS A 42 -0.54 1.47 -7.75
N HIS A 43 -1.26 2.55 -7.44
CA HIS A 43 -1.73 3.53 -8.41
C HIS A 43 -0.58 4.16 -9.22
N GLY A 44 -0.92 4.67 -10.39
CA GLY A 44 -0.06 5.56 -11.13
C GLY A 44 -0.28 7.02 -10.75
N TYR A 45 0.73 7.86 -11.00
CA TYR A 45 0.69 9.31 -10.90
C TYR A 45 0.89 9.90 -12.30
N TRP A 46 -0.19 10.35 -12.93
CA TRP A 46 -0.17 10.94 -14.27
C TRP A 46 0.09 12.43 -14.20
N ILE A 47 1.22 12.87 -14.75
CA ILE A 47 1.63 14.28 -14.82
C ILE A 47 0.98 14.94 -16.04
N ARG A 48 1.10 14.31 -17.21
CA ARG A 48 0.54 14.82 -18.46
C ARG A 48 -0.82 14.22 -18.80
N GLY A 49 -1.07 13.00 -18.32
CA GLY A 49 -2.31 12.26 -18.55
C GLY A 49 -2.26 11.25 -19.69
N ASP A 50 -1.19 11.23 -20.49
CA ASP A 50 -0.99 10.32 -21.63
C ASP A 50 0.05 9.22 -21.38
N GLU A 51 0.71 9.24 -20.23
CA GLU A 51 1.71 8.24 -19.86
C GLU A 51 1.14 6.83 -19.85
N SER A 52 2.00 5.84 -20.11
CA SER A 52 1.66 4.44 -19.86
C SER A 52 1.46 4.19 -18.36
N LYS A 53 0.79 3.11 -18.01
CA LYS A 53 0.57 2.70 -16.62
C LYS A 53 1.91 2.54 -15.89
N GLU A 54 2.86 1.86 -16.50
CA GLU A 54 4.18 1.58 -15.93
C GLU A 54 4.95 2.86 -15.64
N VAL A 55 4.92 3.82 -16.58
CA VAL A 55 5.53 5.15 -16.39
C VAL A 55 4.85 5.88 -15.24
N ALA A 56 3.52 5.91 -15.21
CA ALA A 56 2.78 6.59 -14.14
C ALA A 56 3.00 5.96 -12.76
N GLN A 57 3.13 4.63 -12.67
CA GLN A 57 3.45 3.93 -11.42
C GLN A 57 4.87 4.29 -10.95
N LEU A 58 5.84 4.30 -11.86
CA LEU A 58 7.19 4.73 -11.54
C LEU A 58 7.22 6.19 -11.08
N GLN A 59 6.48 7.08 -11.75
CA GLN A 59 6.35 8.50 -11.38
C GLN A 59 5.80 8.69 -9.96
N LEU A 60 4.86 7.84 -9.49
CA LEU A 60 4.40 7.90 -8.11
C LEU A 60 5.53 7.59 -7.12
N THR A 61 6.30 6.53 -7.39
CA THR A 61 7.45 6.16 -6.57
C THR A 61 8.51 7.26 -6.57
N GLU A 62 8.80 7.85 -7.74
CA GLU A 62 9.75 8.96 -7.89
C GLU A 62 9.30 10.19 -7.11
N TYR A 63 8.05 10.60 -7.29
CA TYR A 63 7.48 11.76 -6.63
C TYR A 63 7.52 11.64 -5.10
N LEU A 64 7.15 10.46 -4.57
CA LEU A 64 7.22 10.21 -3.14
C LEU A 64 8.66 10.22 -2.64
N ALA A 65 9.62 9.65 -3.40
CA ALA A 65 11.04 9.63 -3.03
C ALA A 65 11.68 11.04 -3.05
N GLU A 66 11.28 11.88 -4.01
CA GLU A 66 11.72 13.29 -4.08
C GLU A 66 11.21 14.08 -2.88
N LEU A 67 9.91 13.98 -2.56
CA LEU A 67 9.33 14.66 -1.39
C LEU A 67 9.93 14.17 -0.06
N ALA A 68 10.24 12.88 0.04
CA ALA A 68 10.93 12.30 1.19
C ALA A 68 12.41 12.71 1.28
N ASN A 69 12.94 13.32 0.22
CA ASN A 69 14.36 13.71 0.09
C ASN A 69 15.31 12.52 0.38
N VAL A 70 15.05 11.38 -0.31
CA VAL A 70 15.82 10.15 -0.10
C VAL A 70 17.29 10.38 -0.44
N GLN A 71 18.18 10.10 0.52
CA GLN A 71 19.62 10.26 0.36
C GLN A 71 20.28 8.97 -0.13
N THR A 72 21.39 9.11 -0.85
CA THR A 72 22.21 7.96 -1.25
C THR A 72 22.69 7.18 -0.04
N GLY A 73 22.50 5.86 -0.04
CA GLY A 73 22.90 4.98 1.05
C GLY A 73 21.94 4.95 2.24
N SER A 74 20.78 5.61 2.18
CA SER A 74 19.76 5.57 3.26
C SER A 74 19.36 4.14 3.60
N THR A 75 19.16 3.86 4.89
CA THR A 75 18.49 2.64 5.34
C THR A 75 16.99 2.81 5.25
N VAL A 76 16.31 1.92 4.54
CA VAL A 76 14.86 2.01 4.25
C VAL A 76 14.13 0.78 4.78
N LEU A 77 13.00 0.99 5.48
CA LEU A 77 12.02 -0.04 5.77
C LEU A 77 10.78 0.20 4.90
N ASP A 78 10.55 -0.68 3.93
CA ASP A 78 9.37 -0.67 3.04
C ASP A 78 8.28 -1.56 3.65
N ILE A 79 7.26 -0.93 4.22
CA ILE A 79 6.20 -1.56 5.02
C ILE A 79 5.02 -1.89 4.11
N GLY A 80 4.78 -3.19 3.89
CA GLY A 80 3.82 -3.67 2.91
C GLY A 80 4.38 -3.64 1.49
N CYS A 81 5.62 -4.09 1.32
CA CYS A 81 6.42 -3.93 0.10
C CYS A 81 5.88 -4.63 -1.17
N GLY A 82 4.82 -5.44 -1.07
CA GLY A 82 4.32 -6.23 -2.20
C GLY A 82 5.42 -7.07 -2.84
N PHE A 83 5.59 -6.97 -4.17
CA PHE A 83 6.66 -7.67 -4.91
C PHE A 83 8.03 -7.01 -4.78
N GLY A 84 8.16 -5.95 -3.97
CA GLY A 84 9.42 -5.27 -3.73
C GLY A 84 9.79 -4.20 -4.76
N ALA A 85 8.91 -3.80 -5.67
CA ALA A 85 9.25 -2.87 -6.75
C ALA A 85 9.77 -1.52 -6.23
N SER A 86 9.11 -0.90 -5.24
CA SER A 86 9.58 0.33 -4.61
C SER A 86 10.92 0.15 -3.91
N SER A 87 11.08 -0.93 -3.13
CA SER A 87 12.36 -1.29 -2.47
C SER A 87 13.50 -1.41 -3.47
N LEU A 88 13.28 -2.11 -4.59
CA LEU A 88 14.28 -2.31 -5.64
C LEU A 88 14.61 -1.00 -6.36
N TYR A 89 13.60 -0.18 -6.64
CA TYR A 89 13.82 1.15 -7.21
C TYR A 89 14.70 2.02 -6.32
N LEU A 90 14.39 2.07 -5.00
CA LEU A 90 15.18 2.84 -4.04
C LEU A 90 16.62 2.31 -3.93
N ALA A 91 16.79 0.98 -3.90
CA ALA A 91 18.12 0.36 -3.91
C ALA A 91 18.91 0.68 -5.18
N GLN A 92 18.26 0.68 -6.34
CA GLN A 92 18.91 0.96 -7.62
C GLN A 92 19.30 2.43 -7.77
N LYS A 93 18.33 3.34 -7.56
CA LYS A 93 18.50 4.77 -7.81
C LYS A 93 19.33 5.48 -6.74
N TYR A 94 19.05 5.17 -5.46
CA TYR A 94 19.68 5.86 -4.33
C TYR A 94 20.72 5.00 -3.62
N LYS A 95 21.02 3.79 -4.11
CA LYS A 95 21.91 2.84 -3.40
C LYS A 95 21.44 2.59 -1.95
N ALA A 96 20.12 2.66 -1.73
CA ALA A 96 19.53 2.47 -0.41
C ALA A 96 19.68 1.01 0.06
N CYS A 97 19.95 0.84 1.35
CA CYS A 97 19.87 -0.47 2.01
C CYS A 97 18.40 -0.76 2.35
N ALA A 98 17.66 -1.35 1.41
CA ALA A 98 16.23 -1.56 1.54
C ALA A 98 15.91 -2.88 2.26
N THR A 99 15.01 -2.81 3.26
CA THR A 99 14.35 -3.97 3.87
C THR A 99 12.86 -3.85 3.64
N GLY A 100 12.30 -4.77 2.83
CA GLY A 100 10.86 -4.85 2.58
C GLY A 100 10.21 -5.90 3.48
N ILE A 101 9.00 -5.59 3.99
CA ILE A 101 8.18 -6.54 4.74
C ILE A 101 6.80 -6.70 4.12
N THR A 102 6.28 -7.91 4.13
CA THR A 102 4.90 -8.25 3.75
C THR A 102 4.43 -9.48 4.53
N ILE A 103 3.10 -9.63 4.69
CA ILE A 103 2.49 -10.81 5.31
C ILE A 103 2.25 -11.95 4.31
N SER A 104 2.50 -11.77 3.01
CA SER A 104 2.33 -12.77 1.97
C SER A 104 3.65 -13.51 1.70
N PRO A 105 3.74 -14.81 1.98
CA PRO A 105 4.92 -15.62 1.65
C PRO A 105 5.19 -15.66 0.14
N VAL A 106 4.14 -15.62 -0.69
CA VAL A 106 4.27 -15.58 -2.16
C VAL A 106 4.94 -14.29 -2.61
N GLN A 107 4.53 -13.14 -2.04
CA GLN A 107 5.16 -11.85 -2.35
C GLN A 107 6.63 -11.81 -1.91
N VAL A 108 6.96 -12.32 -0.72
CA VAL A 108 8.36 -12.41 -0.25
C VAL A 108 9.22 -13.17 -1.25
N GLU A 109 8.73 -14.32 -1.72
CA GLU A 109 9.47 -15.14 -2.69
C GLU A 109 9.65 -14.43 -4.03
N MET A 110 8.60 -13.76 -4.51
CA MET A 110 8.66 -12.97 -5.74
C MET A 110 9.64 -11.80 -5.62
N ALA A 111 9.62 -11.07 -4.50
CA ALA A 111 10.51 -9.93 -4.24
C ALA A 111 11.98 -10.37 -4.14
N ARG A 112 12.25 -11.50 -3.45
CA ARG A 112 13.61 -12.07 -3.36
C ARG A 112 14.17 -12.47 -4.72
N LYS A 113 13.34 -13.12 -5.56
CA LYS A 113 13.74 -13.47 -6.93
C LYS A 113 14.05 -12.23 -7.76
N ALA A 114 13.24 -11.18 -7.63
CA ALA A 114 13.46 -9.93 -8.33
C ALA A 114 14.77 -9.24 -7.88
N ALA A 115 15.07 -9.23 -6.56
CA ALA A 115 16.33 -8.68 -6.04
C ALA A 115 17.56 -9.41 -6.59
N VAL A 116 17.52 -10.73 -6.59
CA VAL A 116 18.61 -11.56 -7.14
C VAL A 116 18.80 -11.29 -8.64
N ALA A 117 17.71 -11.27 -9.40
CA ALA A 117 17.74 -11.00 -10.85
C ALA A 117 18.30 -9.61 -11.18
N ALA A 118 17.98 -8.61 -10.34
CA ALA A 118 18.47 -7.24 -10.49
C ALA A 118 19.86 -7.01 -9.88
N GLN A 119 20.43 -7.99 -9.17
CA GLN A 119 21.71 -7.90 -8.45
C GLN A 119 21.73 -6.72 -7.45
N LEU A 120 20.61 -6.50 -6.73
CA LEU A 120 20.44 -5.41 -5.77
C LEU A 120 20.49 -5.94 -4.33
N ASP A 121 21.12 -5.17 -3.42
CA ASP A 121 21.13 -5.45 -1.98
C ASP A 121 19.82 -4.96 -1.35
N ALA A 122 18.77 -5.76 -1.53
CA ALA A 122 17.47 -5.56 -0.90
C ALA A 122 17.03 -6.85 -0.19
N ARG A 123 16.54 -6.72 1.04
CA ARG A 123 16.10 -7.85 1.87
C ARG A 123 14.60 -7.86 1.98
N PHE A 124 13.99 -9.06 1.94
CA PHE A 124 12.55 -9.21 2.06
C PHE A 124 12.20 -10.23 3.13
N LEU A 125 11.34 -9.83 4.06
CA LEU A 125 10.96 -10.59 5.24
C LEU A 125 9.45 -10.82 5.29
N LEU A 126 9.06 -12.03 5.70
CA LEU A 126 7.69 -12.34 6.08
C LEU A 126 7.45 -11.77 7.48
N MET A 127 6.76 -10.65 7.57
CA MET A 127 6.53 -9.95 8.84
C MET A 127 5.20 -9.19 8.79
N ASP A 128 4.48 -9.22 9.92
CA ASP A 128 3.29 -8.42 10.13
C ASP A 128 3.68 -6.98 10.50
N ALA A 129 3.22 -5.99 9.74
CA ALA A 129 3.48 -4.58 9.99
C ALA A 129 2.91 -4.09 11.34
N GLU A 130 1.85 -4.71 11.87
CA GLU A 130 1.31 -4.37 13.18
C GLU A 130 2.10 -5.02 14.35
N ALA A 131 3.14 -5.81 14.03
CA ALA A 131 4.03 -6.47 14.99
C ALA A 131 5.50 -6.26 14.63
N LEU A 132 5.87 -5.04 14.24
CA LEU A 132 7.25 -4.69 13.90
C LEU A 132 8.18 -4.94 15.09
N ASP A 133 9.28 -5.63 14.81
CA ASP A 133 10.35 -5.89 15.77
C ASP A 133 11.71 -5.89 15.05
N PHE A 134 12.47 -4.81 15.21
CA PHE A 134 13.79 -4.63 14.64
C PHE A 134 14.78 -4.18 15.73
N LEU A 135 16.03 -4.62 15.61
CA LEU A 135 17.13 -4.19 16.48
C LEU A 135 17.76 -2.85 16.04
N LEU A 136 17.39 -2.35 14.87
CA LEU A 136 17.96 -1.15 14.26
C LEU A 136 16.87 -0.16 13.86
N GLN A 137 17.28 1.09 13.67
CA GLN A 137 16.42 2.17 13.17
C GLN A 137 16.79 2.50 11.73
N PHE A 138 15.81 3.05 11.01
CA PHE A 138 15.89 3.39 9.61
C PHE A 138 15.90 4.91 9.40
N ASP A 139 16.53 5.35 8.32
CA ASP A 139 16.48 6.74 7.86
C ASP A 139 15.11 7.06 7.27
N LEU A 140 14.48 6.06 6.63
CA LEU A 140 13.22 6.18 5.94
C LEU A 140 12.30 4.99 6.28
N LEU A 141 11.09 5.28 6.73
CA LEU A 141 9.95 4.37 6.65
C LEU A 141 9.16 4.72 5.40
N TRP A 142 8.87 3.70 4.60
CA TRP A 142 8.16 3.80 3.34
C TRP A 142 6.92 2.92 3.37
N SER A 143 5.77 3.42 2.95
CA SER A 143 4.57 2.61 2.83
C SER A 143 3.68 3.11 1.70
N VAL A 144 3.38 2.26 0.75
CA VAL A 144 2.53 2.58 -0.40
C VAL A 144 1.35 1.63 -0.43
N GLU A 145 0.13 2.17 -0.22
CA GLU A 145 -1.14 1.44 -0.29
C GLU A 145 -1.18 0.17 0.59
N SER A 146 -0.75 0.29 1.83
CA SER A 146 -0.69 -0.85 2.74
C SER A 146 -1.44 -0.62 4.06
N ILE A 147 -1.40 0.61 4.60
CA ILE A 147 -1.88 0.89 5.97
C ILE A 147 -3.40 0.76 6.08
N SER A 148 -4.14 0.96 4.99
CA SER A 148 -5.59 0.75 4.91
C SER A 148 -6.01 -0.70 5.25
N HIS A 149 -5.09 -1.67 5.19
CA HIS A 149 -5.31 -3.06 5.62
C HIS A 149 -5.19 -3.28 7.13
N TYR A 150 -4.61 -2.35 7.90
CA TYR A 150 -4.27 -2.59 9.31
C TYR A 150 -5.47 -2.39 10.25
N HIS A 151 -5.51 -3.18 11.33
CA HIS A 151 -6.61 -3.15 12.30
C HIS A 151 -6.51 -1.97 13.25
N ASP A 152 -5.31 -1.72 13.79
CA ASP A 152 -5.04 -0.65 14.75
C ASP A 152 -3.93 0.27 14.23
N ARG A 153 -4.35 1.21 13.39
CA ARG A 153 -3.43 2.17 12.76
C ARG A 153 -2.78 3.09 13.78
N ARG A 154 -3.51 3.47 14.84
CA ARG A 154 -2.93 4.29 15.90
C ARG A 154 -1.74 3.59 16.56
N SER A 155 -1.92 2.34 16.97
CA SER A 155 -0.84 1.52 17.55
C SER A 155 0.26 1.23 16.54
N PHE A 156 -0.10 1.00 15.25
CA PHE A 156 0.86 0.83 14.17
C PHE A 156 1.78 2.04 14.03
N PHE A 157 1.24 3.26 13.89
CA PHE A 157 2.06 4.48 13.74
C PHE A 157 2.95 4.71 14.96
N ALA A 158 2.43 4.53 16.17
CA ALA A 158 3.20 4.65 17.41
C ALA A 158 4.35 3.63 17.47
N ASN A 159 4.12 2.39 17.06
CA ASN A 159 5.16 1.35 17.03
C ASN A 159 6.17 1.60 15.91
N ALA A 160 5.72 1.89 14.68
CA ALA A 160 6.59 2.12 13.52
C ALA A 160 7.58 3.27 13.77
N THR A 161 7.12 4.38 14.36
CA THR A 161 7.96 5.55 14.67
C THR A 161 9.15 5.23 15.60
N ARG A 162 9.07 4.15 16.40
CA ARG A 162 10.20 3.70 17.24
C ARG A 162 11.40 3.26 16.40
N PHE A 163 11.15 2.74 15.22
CA PHE A 163 12.18 2.26 14.27
C PHE A 163 12.67 3.35 13.32
N LEU A 164 12.20 4.59 13.48
CA LEU A 164 12.69 5.75 12.74
C LEU A 164 13.78 6.48 13.53
N LYS A 165 14.92 6.75 12.91
CA LYS A 165 16.01 7.55 13.51
C LYS A 165 15.52 8.96 13.81
N PRO A 166 16.14 9.67 14.79
CA PRO A 166 15.97 11.12 14.90
C PRO A 166 16.29 11.80 13.54
N GLY A 167 15.48 12.77 13.12
CA GLY A 167 15.57 13.39 11.80
C GLY A 167 15.07 12.54 10.63
N GLY A 168 14.78 11.25 10.84
CA GLY A 168 14.29 10.34 9.82
C GLY A 168 12.88 10.69 9.33
N VAL A 169 12.50 10.11 8.19
CA VAL A 169 11.26 10.45 7.48
C VAL A 169 10.34 9.23 7.38
N PHE A 170 9.06 9.43 7.57
CA PHE A 170 8.01 8.50 7.18
C PHE A 170 7.30 9.04 5.94
N ALA A 171 7.45 8.36 4.81
CA ALA A 171 6.82 8.68 3.53
C ALA A 171 5.74 7.63 3.22
N LEU A 172 4.52 8.08 2.97
CA LEU A 172 3.43 7.16 2.66
C LEU A 172 2.43 7.73 1.66
N THR A 173 1.80 6.82 0.92
CA THR A 173 0.55 7.06 0.19
C THR A 173 -0.46 5.99 0.57
N ASP A 174 -1.75 6.34 0.63
CA ASP A 174 -2.79 5.38 0.90
C ASP A 174 -4.17 5.83 0.40
N TRP A 175 -5.12 4.97 0.58
CA TRP A 175 -6.53 5.12 0.21
C TRP A 175 -7.34 5.68 1.37
N PHE A 176 -8.18 6.64 1.05
CA PHE A 176 -9.02 7.32 2.02
C PHE A 176 -10.44 7.50 1.49
N LYS A 177 -11.40 7.60 2.39
CA LYS A 177 -12.72 8.14 2.09
C LYS A 177 -12.74 9.64 2.31
N ARG A 178 -13.61 10.35 1.58
CA ARG A 178 -13.85 11.77 1.83
C ARG A 178 -14.51 11.95 3.20
N ALA A 179 -14.14 13.00 3.89
CA ALA A 179 -14.81 13.40 5.14
C ALA A 179 -16.27 13.78 4.91
N GLY A 180 -17.12 13.53 5.90
CA GLY A 180 -18.52 13.96 5.90
C GLY A 180 -19.46 13.17 4.97
N LEU A 181 -19.08 11.96 4.53
CA LEU A 181 -19.96 11.10 3.75
C LEU A 181 -21.22 10.71 4.54
N SER A 182 -22.38 10.80 3.91
CA SER A 182 -23.62 10.23 4.45
C SER A 182 -23.57 8.71 4.50
N THR A 183 -24.41 8.10 5.33
CA THR A 183 -24.53 6.63 5.39
C THR A 183 -24.86 6.02 4.02
N MET A 184 -25.69 6.71 3.21
CA MET A 184 -26.02 6.24 1.85
C MET A 184 -24.80 6.27 0.92
N GLN A 185 -23.98 7.33 0.97
CA GLN A 185 -22.75 7.43 0.19
C GLN A 185 -21.74 6.37 0.63
N THR A 186 -21.55 6.17 1.93
CA THR A 186 -20.67 5.13 2.46
C THR A 186 -21.07 3.75 1.96
N ARG A 187 -22.35 3.37 2.08
CA ARG A 187 -22.86 2.07 1.60
C ARG A 187 -22.70 1.88 0.10
N LYS A 188 -22.91 2.94 -0.67
CA LYS A 188 -22.88 2.86 -2.14
C LYS A 188 -21.46 2.84 -2.69
N PHE A 189 -20.55 3.66 -2.14
CA PHE A 189 -19.26 3.94 -2.74
C PHE A 189 -18.07 3.35 -1.97
N ILE A 190 -18.14 3.27 -0.64
CA ILE A 190 -17.00 2.88 0.21
C ILE A 190 -17.09 1.40 0.62
N GLU A 191 -18.19 0.94 1.20
CA GLU A 191 -18.32 -0.44 1.67
C GLU A 191 -18.01 -1.52 0.60
N PRO A 192 -18.38 -1.38 -0.70
CA PRO A 192 -18.00 -2.35 -1.70
C PRO A 192 -16.48 -2.43 -1.93
N ILE A 193 -15.76 -1.30 -1.77
CA ILE A 193 -14.31 -1.24 -1.86
C ILE A 193 -13.72 -1.97 -0.66
N GLU A 194 -14.13 -1.61 0.55
CA GLU A 194 -13.65 -2.20 1.80
C GLU A 194 -13.82 -3.73 1.81
N ARG A 195 -15.00 -4.21 1.39
CA ARG A 195 -15.28 -5.65 1.33
C ARG A 195 -14.48 -6.39 0.27
N GLY A 196 -14.29 -5.79 -0.91
CA GLY A 196 -13.65 -6.48 -2.03
C GLY A 196 -12.13 -6.40 -2.02
N MET A 197 -11.58 -5.38 -1.35
CA MET A 197 -10.13 -5.14 -1.23
C MET A 197 -9.58 -5.47 0.15
N TYR A 198 -10.45 -5.87 1.10
CA TYR A 198 -10.06 -6.18 2.49
C TYR A 198 -9.37 -5.01 3.20
N VAL A 199 -9.91 -3.81 3.03
CA VAL A 199 -9.43 -2.56 3.65
C VAL A 199 -10.52 -1.95 4.52
N ASP A 200 -10.13 -1.06 5.43
CA ASP A 200 -11.00 -0.11 6.10
C ASP A 200 -10.52 1.30 5.76
N LEU A 201 -11.35 2.13 5.14
CA LEU A 201 -10.95 3.46 4.72
C LEU A 201 -11.24 4.49 5.81
N GLU A 202 -10.22 5.17 6.25
CA GLU A 202 -10.30 6.34 7.14
C GLU A 202 -10.24 7.63 6.31
N ILE A 203 -10.32 8.78 6.96
CA ILE A 203 -10.08 10.08 6.32
C ILE A 203 -8.61 10.49 6.50
N MET A 204 -8.12 11.40 5.68
CA MET A 204 -6.73 11.87 5.77
C MET A 204 -6.40 12.51 7.13
N ASP A 205 -7.40 13.17 7.77
CA ASP A 205 -7.22 13.81 9.08
C ASP A 205 -6.95 12.78 10.20
N ASP A 206 -7.48 11.55 10.08
CA ASP A 206 -7.20 10.48 11.03
C ASP A 206 -5.71 10.10 10.97
N TYR A 207 -5.15 9.89 9.75
CA TYR A 207 -3.72 9.56 9.61
C TYR A 207 -2.82 10.71 10.09
N GLU A 208 -3.17 11.95 9.77
CA GLU A 208 -2.43 13.11 10.29
C GLU A 208 -2.41 13.10 11.81
N SER A 209 -3.56 12.87 12.46
CA SER A 209 -3.66 12.81 13.92
C SER A 209 -2.82 11.67 14.51
N TYR A 210 -2.76 10.48 13.85
CA TYR A 210 -1.93 9.37 14.31
C TYR A 210 -0.43 9.65 14.16
N LEU A 211 -0.02 10.24 13.04
CA LEU A 211 1.37 10.64 12.81
C LEU A 211 1.84 11.66 13.86
N VAL A 212 1.04 12.70 14.10
CA VAL A 212 1.33 13.73 15.12
C VAL A 212 1.34 13.13 16.53
N ALA A 213 0.36 12.29 16.87
CA ALA A 213 0.31 11.64 18.18
C ALA A 213 1.48 10.67 18.40
N SER A 214 2.12 10.19 17.33
CA SER A 214 3.34 9.37 17.37
C SER A 214 4.63 10.19 17.45
N GLY A 215 4.54 11.50 17.61
CA GLY A 215 5.67 12.41 17.75
C GLY A 215 6.30 12.86 16.44
N LEU A 216 5.63 12.65 15.30
CA LEU A 216 6.11 13.11 14.00
C LEU A 216 5.55 14.49 13.66
N GLN A 217 6.32 15.28 12.91
CA GLN A 217 5.91 16.55 12.31
C GLN A 217 5.51 16.33 10.85
N ILE A 218 4.33 16.78 10.46
CA ILE A 218 3.91 16.74 9.06
C ILE A 218 4.71 17.77 8.27
N VAL A 219 5.48 17.28 7.30
CA VAL A 219 6.28 18.11 6.37
C VAL A 219 5.49 18.37 5.08
N HIS A 220 4.74 17.36 4.63
CA HIS A 220 3.93 17.48 3.43
C HIS A 220 2.68 16.61 3.55
N ARG A 221 1.55 17.14 3.09
CA ARG A 221 0.27 16.44 2.98
C ARG A 221 -0.39 16.86 1.69
N GLN A 222 -0.80 15.90 0.88
CA GLN A 222 -1.38 16.19 -0.43
C GLN A 222 -2.46 15.19 -0.83
N ASP A 223 -3.52 15.71 -1.45
CA ASP A 223 -4.54 14.92 -2.15
C ASP A 223 -4.10 14.73 -3.60
N LEU A 224 -3.78 13.51 -3.99
CA LEU A 224 -3.35 13.10 -5.34
C LEU A 224 -4.48 12.46 -6.15
N THR A 225 -5.72 12.55 -5.68
CA THR A 225 -6.88 11.85 -6.27
C THR A 225 -7.00 12.12 -7.76
N ARG A 226 -6.84 13.38 -8.17
CA ARG A 226 -6.93 13.78 -9.58
C ARG A 226 -5.87 13.11 -10.45
N GLN A 227 -4.63 13.09 -9.98
CA GLN A 227 -3.49 12.54 -10.73
C GLN A 227 -3.52 11.02 -10.78
N CYS A 228 -4.13 10.35 -9.79
CA CYS A 228 -4.20 8.89 -9.70
C CYS A 228 -5.48 8.29 -10.30
N ALA A 229 -6.46 9.10 -10.67
CA ALA A 229 -7.79 8.66 -11.08
C ALA A 229 -7.80 7.67 -12.25
N LYS A 230 -6.90 7.85 -13.23
CA LYS A 230 -6.80 7.00 -14.44
C LYS A 230 -6.48 5.54 -14.13
N THR A 231 -5.89 5.25 -12.97
CA THR A 231 -5.61 3.89 -12.51
C THR A 231 -6.84 2.99 -12.63
N TRP A 232 -8.01 3.47 -12.26
CA TRP A 232 -9.22 2.66 -12.24
C TRP A 232 -9.95 2.56 -13.57
N ASP A 233 -9.69 3.46 -14.52
CA ASP A 233 -10.08 3.28 -15.90
C ASP A 233 -9.33 2.08 -16.50
N LEU A 234 -8.00 2.03 -16.29
CA LEU A 234 -7.15 0.92 -16.72
C LEU A 234 -7.45 -0.37 -15.95
N GLY A 235 -7.76 -0.29 -14.65
CA GLY A 235 -8.19 -1.43 -13.84
C GLY A 235 -9.46 -2.08 -14.37
N LEU A 236 -10.43 -1.29 -14.83
CA LEU A 236 -11.64 -1.81 -15.47
C LEU A 236 -11.36 -2.39 -16.86
N ASP A 237 -10.38 -1.88 -17.59
CA ASP A 237 -10.02 -2.45 -18.89
C ASP A 237 -9.40 -3.86 -18.75
N MET A 238 -8.75 -4.17 -17.63
CA MET A 238 -8.28 -5.53 -17.35
C MET A 238 -9.40 -6.58 -17.35
N ILE A 239 -10.65 -6.18 -17.03
CA ILE A 239 -11.82 -7.08 -17.08
C ILE A 239 -12.08 -7.61 -18.51
N ARG A 240 -11.56 -6.94 -19.52
CA ARG A 240 -11.68 -7.35 -20.93
C ARG A 240 -10.65 -8.41 -21.32
N ASP A 241 -9.59 -8.59 -20.51
CA ASP A 241 -8.56 -9.59 -20.77
C ASP A 241 -9.04 -11.00 -20.39
N ARG A 242 -8.80 -11.99 -21.28
CA ARG A 242 -9.21 -13.39 -21.04
C ARG A 242 -8.53 -14.01 -19.81
N SER A 243 -7.31 -13.64 -19.53
CA SER A 243 -6.56 -14.14 -18.36
C SER A 243 -7.18 -13.66 -17.04
N PHE A 244 -7.81 -12.49 -17.02
CA PHE A 244 -8.59 -12.02 -15.88
C PHE A 244 -9.76 -12.96 -15.54
N TRP A 245 -10.42 -13.55 -16.55
CA TRP A 245 -11.51 -14.51 -16.33
C TRP A 245 -11.03 -15.88 -15.86
N THR A 246 -9.77 -16.23 -16.08
CA THR A 246 -9.15 -17.40 -15.45
C THR A 246 -9.07 -17.20 -13.92
N LEU A 247 -8.86 -15.98 -13.47
CA LEU A 247 -8.94 -15.59 -12.06
C LEU A 247 -10.37 -15.81 -11.51
N ALA A 248 -11.40 -15.49 -12.32
CA ALA A 248 -12.80 -15.65 -11.95
C ALA A 248 -13.16 -17.10 -11.63
N THR A 249 -12.75 -18.04 -12.49
CA THR A 249 -13.06 -19.46 -12.33
C THR A 249 -12.44 -20.04 -11.05
N LYS A 250 -11.30 -19.51 -10.62
CA LYS A 250 -10.58 -19.98 -9.43
C LYS A 250 -11.06 -19.32 -8.13
N LYS A 251 -11.49 -18.05 -8.16
CA LYS A 251 -11.94 -17.27 -6.98
C LYS A 251 -13.42 -17.54 -6.62
N GLY A 252 -14.20 -18.09 -7.53
CA GLY A 252 -15.61 -18.42 -7.28
C GLY A 252 -16.43 -17.19 -6.85
N LYS A 253 -17.23 -17.33 -5.76
CA LYS A 253 -18.15 -16.26 -5.30
C LYS A 253 -17.43 -14.97 -4.90
N ASP A 254 -16.20 -15.04 -4.42
CA ASP A 254 -15.41 -13.87 -3.99
C ASP A 254 -15.01 -12.99 -5.18
N PHE A 255 -14.97 -13.56 -6.38
CA PHE A 255 -14.71 -12.79 -7.59
C PHE A 255 -15.79 -11.73 -7.90
N VAL A 256 -17.05 -12.01 -7.60
CA VAL A 256 -18.14 -11.04 -7.78
C VAL A 256 -17.96 -9.84 -6.84
N THR A 257 -17.57 -10.11 -5.60
CA THR A 257 -17.30 -9.06 -4.60
C THR A 257 -16.11 -8.19 -5.05
N TYR A 258 -15.08 -8.83 -5.55
CA TYR A 258 -13.90 -8.17 -6.12
C TYR A 258 -14.24 -7.28 -7.33
N LEU A 259 -15.01 -7.77 -8.29
CA LEU A 259 -15.49 -6.97 -9.43
C LEU A 259 -16.34 -5.77 -9.02
N ARG A 260 -17.17 -5.95 -7.98
CA ARG A 260 -17.98 -4.84 -7.43
C ARG A 260 -17.06 -3.75 -6.84
N ALA A 261 -15.97 -4.15 -6.19
CA ALA A 261 -14.99 -3.20 -5.66
C ALA A 261 -14.34 -2.36 -6.78
N PHE A 262 -13.93 -2.96 -7.89
CA PHE A 262 -13.38 -2.23 -9.04
C PHE A 262 -14.34 -1.17 -9.58
N ARG A 263 -15.61 -1.54 -9.77
CA ARG A 263 -16.64 -0.60 -10.24
C ARG A 263 -16.91 0.50 -9.21
N ALA A 264 -16.96 0.14 -7.93
CA ALA A 264 -17.17 1.09 -6.85
C ALA A 264 -15.99 2.06 -6.72
N MET A 265 -14.76 1.58 -6.89
CA MET A 265 -13.56 2.41 -6.85
C MET A 265 -13.61 3.50 -7.92
N ARG A 266 -13.84 3.12 -9.18
CA ARG A 266 -14.00 4.10 -10.27
C ARG A 266 -15.13 5.08 -10.01
N ALA A 267 -16.30 4.58 -9.58
CA ALA A 267 -17.45 5.43 -9.27
C ALA A 267 -17.15 6.39 -8.12
N SER A 268 -16.37 5.94 -7.12
CA SER A 268 -15.96 6.76 -5.96
C SER A 268 -15.00 7.88 -6.36
N TYR A 269 -14.07 7.60 -7.26
CA TYR A 269 -13.20 8.63 -7.85
C TYR A 269 -14.03 9.68 -8.60
N THR A 270 -14.92 9.26 -9.49
CA THR A 270 -15.75 10.14 -10.32
C THR A 270 -16.71 11.00 -9.47
N SER A 271 -17.25 10.45 -8.39
CA SER A 271 -18.19 11.14 -7.50
C SER A 271 -17.51 11.93 -6.37
N GLY A 272 -16.17 11.89 -6.27
CA GLY A 272 -15.40 12.59 -5.26
C GLY A 272 -15.56 12.03 -3.85
N ASN A 273 -15.98 10.76 -3.69
CA ASN A 273 -16.13 10.10 -2.38
C ASN A 273 -14.85 9.40 -1.92
N PHE A 274 -13.90 9.14 -2.82
CA PHE A 274 -12.60 8.55 -2.56
C PHE A 274 -11.51 9.62 -2.62
N VAL A 275 -10.46 9.44 -1.83
CA VAL A 275 -9.26 10.27 -1.83
C VAL A 275 -8.03 9.38 -1.89
N TYR A 276 -7.08 9.74 -2.73
CA TYR A 276 -5.73 9.16 -2.73
C TYR A 276 -4.79 10.17 -2.06
N GLY A 277 -4.29 9.83 -0.88
CA GLY A 277 -3.54 10.76 -0.04
C GLY A 277 -2.06 10.43 0.03
N LEU A 278 -1.24 11.47 0.19
CA LEU A 278 0.19 11.40 0.42
C LEU A 278 0.56 12.17 1.68
N PHE A 279 1.46 11.59 2.49
CA PHE A 279 2.06 12.23 3.64
C PHE A 279 3.58 12.04 3.65
N ILE A 280 4.28 13.11 4.02
CA ILE A 280 5.66 13.08 4.47
C ILE A 280 5.67 13.61 5.90
N ALA A 281 6.13 12.79 6.83
CA ALA A 281 6.25 13.17 8.23
C ALA A 281 7.69 12.93 8.71
N ARG A 282 8.21 13.83 9.54
CA ARG A 282 9.59 13.78 10.03
C ARG A 282 9.63 13.58 11.53
N LYS A 283 10.51 12.71 12.00
CA LYS A 283 10.83 12.59 13.42
C LYS A 283 11.76 13.73 13.83
N PRO A 284 11.45 14.50 14.87
CA PRO A 284 12.38 15.50 15.40
C PRO A 284 13.74 14.90 15.76
N PHE A 285 14.79 15.77 15.80
CA PHE A 285 16.12 15.37 16.22
C PHE A 285 16.21 15.11 17.72
#